data_d144a04546b497d12d9685e6ad68098f
#
_entry.id   d144a04546b497d12d9685e6ad68098f
#
_cell.length_a   1.000
_cell.length_b   1.000
_cell.length_c   1.000
_cell.angle_alpha   90.00
_cell.angle_beta   90.00
_cell.angle_gamma   90.00
#
_symmetry.space_group_name_H-M   'P 1'
#
loop_
_entity.id
_entity.type
_entity.pdbx_description
1 polymer ?
#
loop_
_entity_poly.entity_id
_entity_poly.type
_entity_poly.pdbx_seq_one_letter_code
_entity_poly.pdbx_strand_id
1 'polypeptide(L)'
;MPAFNSIAGRIRHVACIAVLLALAGCAHVPANPPQPWRDAGQLVLVTVADWNADHGQLRSFERDDAGQWVQVGTTAPVVIGRAGAGWGLGLHPMQPDGPTKQEGDGRAPAGVFAIGQAFGYAPHAATALPYTGMDAGDYCIDVSTSPLYNRIVDTAVVGEAAIEGSTEPMRRDIHAGGDQRYRIGFVVEHNPQAVPAAGSCIFAHVWKSPTTPTAGCTAMDAAVMERLLAWLRPDADPVFVLLPQAQYLQLRGPWALPGDAAGATHADSR
;
A
#
# COMPACT_ATOMS: atom_id res chain seq x y z
N MET A 1 -85.53 25.65 54.22
CA MET A 1 -84.61 26.70 53.83
C MET A 1 -83.27 26.33 54.40
N PRO A 2 -82.36 25.85 53.63
CA PRO A 2 -81.05 25.36 54.12
C PRO A 2 -79.96 26.42 54.03
N ALA A 3 -79.04 26.36 54.99
CA ALA A 3 -77.91 27.19 55.17
C ALA A 3 -76.74 26.75 54.27
N PHE A 4 -76.05 27.74 53.75
CA PHE A 4 -74.75 27.56 53.03
C PHE A 4 -73.58 27.43 53.98
N ASN A 5 -72.83 26.35 53.85
CA ASN A 5 -71.52 26.22 54.46
C ASN A 5 -70.45 26.38 53.43
N SER A 6 -69.59 27.40 53.64
CA SER A 6 -68.42 27.68 52.85
C SER A 6 -67.23 26.87 53.40
N ILE A 7 -66.64 26.12 52.53
CA ILE A 7 -65.32 25.43 52.84
C ILE A 7 -64.27 26.09 52.00
N ALA A 8 -63.36 26.78 52.66
CA ALA A 8 -62.18 27.35 52.06
C ALA A 8 -61.14 26.26 51.76
N GLY A 9 -60.94 26.02 50.47
CA GLY A 9 -59.89 25.08 49.99
C GLY A 9 -58.55 25.74 50.02
N ARG A 10 -57.62 25.13 50.76
CA ARG A 10 -56.21 25.49 50.77
C ARG A 10 -55.55 25.02 49.48
N ILE A 11 -55.08 25.95 48.66
CA ILE A 11 -54.24 25.68 47.51
C ILE A 11 -52.84 25.35 48.00
N ARG A 12 -52.44 24.10 47.87
CA ARG A 12 -51.07 23.65 48.07
C ARG A 12 -50.29 23.85 46.73
N HIS A 13 -49.34 24.77 46.79
CA HIS A 13 -48.35 24.94 45.71
C HIS A 13 -47.43 23.74 45.69
N VAL A 14 -47.53 22.88 44.72
CA VAL A 14 -46.58 21.83 44.41
C VAL A 14 -45.54 22.46 43.50
N ALA A 15 -44.34 22.73 44.07
CA ALA A 15 -43.20 23.18 43.29
C ALA A 15 -42.64 21.97 42.53
N CYS A 16 -42.82 21.93 41.24
CA CYS A 16 -42.15 20.99 40.32
C CYS A 16 -40.71 21.42 40.17
N ILE A 17 -39.80 20.76 40.88
CA ILE A 17 -38.37 20.85 40.63
C ILE A 17 -38.09 20.04 39.38
N ALA A 18 -37.90 20.70 38.24
CA ALA A 18 -37.39 20.08 37.00
C ALA A 18 -35.88 19.83 37.19
N VAL A 19 -35.54 18.59 37.45
CA VAL A 19 -34.12 18.11 37.43
C VAL A 19 -33.71 18.00 35.96
N LEU A 20 -32.99 19.01 35.46
CA LEU A 20 -32.26 18.94 34.16
C LEU A 20 -31.11 17.99 34.33
N LEU A 21 -31.28 16.73 33.95
CA LEU A 21 -30.21 15.79 33.71
C LEU A 21 -29.43 16.26 32.46
N ALA A 22 -28.32 16.97 32.64
CA ALA A 22 -27.34 17.21 31.60
C ALA A 22 -26.70 15.85 31.21
N LEU A 23 -27.20 15.24 30.16
CA LEU A 23 -26.52 14.14 29.47
C LEU A 23 -25.25 14.72 28.85
N ALA A 24 -24.15 14.65 29.58
CA ALA A 24 -22.82 14.80 29.00
C ALA A 24 -22.63 13.64 28.04
N GLY A 25 -23.05 13.81 26.79
CA GLY A 25 -22.69 12.93 25.69
C GLY A 25 -21.17 12.99 25.57
N CYS A 26 -20.48 11.92 26.00
CA CYS A 26 -19.10 11.69 25.59
C CYS A 26 -19.12 11.69 24.07
N ALA A 27 -18.66 12.78 23.45
CA ALA A 27 -18.33 12.78 22.03
C ALA A 27 -17.31 11.66 21.86
N HIS A 28 -17.76 10.52 21.31
CA HIS A 28 -16.86 9.48 20.83
C HIS A 28 -16.03 10.15 19.74
N VAL A 29 -14.79 10.52 20.06
CA VAL A 29 -13.78 10.79 19.05
C VAL A 29 -13.69 9.48 18.26
N PRO A 30 -14.01 9.48 16.96
CA PRO A 30 -13.92 8.26 16.19
C PRO A 30 -12.49 7.77 16.35
N ALA A 31 -12.32 6.56 16.87
CA ALA A 31 -11.04 5.89 16.87
C ALA A 31 -10.53 5.95 15.43
N ASN A 32 -9.29 6.42 15.23
CA ASN A 32 -8.68 6.38 13.90
C ASN A 32 -8.93 5.00 13.32
N PRO A 33 -9.36 4.92 12.04
CA PRO A 33 -9.62 3.61 11.44
C PRO A 33 -8.39 2.72 11.62
N PRO A 34 -8.56 1.43 11.84
CA PRO A 34 -7.44 0.52 12.03
C PRO A 34 -6.44 0.69 10.90
N GLN A 35 -5.18 0.84 11.23
CA GLN A 35 -4.08 0.96 10.29
C GLN A 35 -3.26 -0.34 10.38
N PRO A 36 -3.54 -1.35 9.54
CA PRO A 36 -2.89 -2.65 9.62
C PRO A 36 -1.35 -2.59 9.49
N TRP A 37 -0.84 -1.52 8.89
CA TRP A 37 0.60 -1.27 8.75
C TRP A 37 1.25 -0.58 9.94
N ARG A 38 0.49 -0.24 10.99
CA ARG A 38 1.00 0.56 12.12
C ARG A 38 2.12 -0.17 12.86
N ASP A 39 2.04 -1.48 12.92
CA ASP A 39 3.00 -2.34 13.61
C ASP A 39 4.08 -2.89 12.67
N ALA A 40 4.07 -2.48 11.39
CA ALA A 40 5.11 -2.85 10.44
C ALA A 40 6.49 -2.43 10.95
N GLY A 41 7.43 -3.36 10.97
CA GLY A 41 8.83 -3.14 11.37
C GLY A 41 9.70 -2.65 10.21
N GLN A 42 9.31 -2.92 8.97
CA GLN A 42 10.05 -2.52 7.77
C GLN A 42 9.12 -1.82 6.77
N LEU A 43 9.64 -0.78 6.11
CA LEU A 43 8.87 0.01 5.15
C LEU A 43 9.74 0.42 3.96
N VAL A 44 9.27 0.13 2.76
CA VAL A 44 9.80 0.64 1.49
C VAL A 44 8.93 1.80 1.04
N LEU A 45 9.47 3.02 1.05
CA LEU A 45 8.77 4.24 0.65
C LEU A 45 9.23 4.71 -0.71
N VAL A 46 8.30 4.81 -1.65
CA VAL A 46 8.49 5.47 -2.94
C VAL A 46 7.74 6.80 -2.93
N THR A 47 8.44 7.89 -3.21
CA THR A 47 7.82 9.21 -3.43
C THR A 47 8.04 9.66 -4.87
N VAL A 48 6.99 10.18 -5.50
CA VAL A 48 7.02 10.76 -6.84
C VAL A 48 6.61 12.23 -6.76
N ALA A 49 6.99 13.05 -7.74
CA ALA A 49 6.74 14.50 -7.70
C ALA A 49 5.23 14.81 -7.61
N ASP A 50 4.45 14.18 -8.46
CA ASP A 50 2.99 14.34 -8.54
C ASP A 50 2.33 13.08 -9.12
N TRP A 51 1.01 13.14 -9.36
CA TRP A 51 0.21 12.02 -9.87
C TRP A 51 0.61 11.55 -11.28
N ASN A 52 1.29 12.35 -12.09
CA ASN A 52 1.65 12.03 -13.47
C ASN A 52 3.15 11.79 -13.64
N ALA A 53 3.94 11.96 -12.58
CA ALA A 53 5.37 11.65 -12.61
C ALA A 53 5.59 10.14 -12.70
N ASP A 54 6.40 9.70 -13.65
CA ASP A 54 6.76 8.30 -13.90
C ASP A 54 8.13 7.90 -13.30
N HIS A 55 8.77 8.84 -12.60
CA HIS A 55 10.04 8.67 -11.87
C HIS A 55 9.87 9.07 -10.41
N GLY A 56 10.59 8.39 -9.52
CA GLY A 56 10.53 8.66 -8.09
C GLY A 56 11.82 8.32 -7.35
N GLN A 57 11.75 8.45 -6.04
CA GLN A 57 12.81 8.10 -5.11
C GLN A 57 12.34 7.03 -4.14
N LEU A 58 13.12 5.98 -3.99
CA LEU A 58 12.90 4.91 -3.04
C LEU A 58 13.79 5.12 -1.82
N ARG A 59 13.20 4.98 -0.63
CA ARG A 59 13.87 4.96 0.67
C ARG A 59 13.39 3.74 1.44
N SER A 60 14.27 3.11 2.21
CA SER A 60 13.95 1.98 3.08
C SER A 60 14.05 2.43 4.53
N PHE A 61 13.13 1.95 5.38
CA PHE A 61 13.09 2.29 6.79
C PHE A 61 12.85 1.05 7.64
N GLU A 62 13.46 1.04 8.82
CA GLU A 62 13.24 0.03 9.84
C GLU A 62 12.88 0.72 11.16
N ARG A 63 12.04 0.08 12.00
CA ARG A 63 11.78 0.62 13.33
C ARG A 63 12.92 0.28 14.28
N ASP A 64 13.36 1.28 15.04
CA ASP A 64 14.27 1.07 16.15
C ASP A 64 13.53 0.54 17.40
N ASP A 65 14.28 0.29 18.47
CA ASP A 65 13.73 -0.20 19.75
C ASP A 65 12.72 0.77 20.40
N ALA A 66 12.75 2.06 20.04
CA ALA A 66 11.77 3.06 20.46
C ALA A 66 10.55 3.14 19.53
N GLY A 67 10.49 2.30 18.50
CA GLY A 67 9.42 2.27 17.50
C GLY A 67 9.47 3.42 16.51
N GLN A 68 10.61 4.12 16.40
CA GLN A 68 10.79 5.22 15.45
C GLN A 68 11.33 4.71 14.12
N TRP A 69 10.88 5.31 13.02
CA TRP A 69 11.40 4.99 11.71
C TRP A 69 12.81 5.54 11.51
N VAL A 70 13.75 4.66 11.25
CA VAL A 70 15.14 5.00 10.91
C VAL A 70 15.40 4.58 9.47
N GLN A 71 15.90 5.51 8.64
CA GLN A 71 16.24 5.17 7.27
C GLN A 71 17.44 4.22 7.23
N VAL A 72 17.31 3.13 6.48
CA VAL A 72 18.38 2.17 6.22
C VAL A 72 18.81 2.24 4.75
N GLY A 73 20.13 2.19 4.53
CA GLY A 73 20.69 2.31 3.18
C GLY A 73 20.54 3.71 2.57
N THR A 74 20.86 3.80 1.29
CA THR A 74 20.84 5.05 0.51
C THR A 74 19.55 5.17 -0.28
N THR A 75 19.07 6.39 -0.48
CA THR A 75 17.98 6.70 -1.42
C THR A 75 18.36 6.25 -2.83
N ALA A 76 17.43 5.65 -3.54
CA ALA A 76 17.65 5.13 -4.89
C ALA A 76 16.58 5.64 -5.88
N PRO A 77 16.95 5.95 -7.13
CA PRO A 77 15.98 6.30 -8.16
C PRO A 77 15.14 5.07 -8.55
N VAL A 78 13.88 5.30 -8.88
CA VAL A 78 12.96 4.30 -9.42
C VAL A 78 12.17 4.87 -10.58
N VAL A 79 11.67 3.98 -11.43
CA VAL A 79 10.64 4.28 -12.42
C VAL A 79 9.35 3.57 -12.03
N ILE A 80 8.22 4.20 -12.33
CA ILE A 80 6.89 3.66 -12.06
C ILE A 80 6.04 3.59 -13.34
N GLY A 81 4.75 3.47 -13.20
CA GLY A 81 3.82 3.46 -14.34
C GLY A 81 4.00 4.67 -15.26
N ARG A 82 3.96 4.45 -16.57
CA ARG A 82 4.14 5.50 -17.61
C ARG A 82 3.12 6.64 -17.54
N ALA A 83 1.98 6.43 -16.90
CA ALA A 83 0.96 7.44 -16.65
C ALA A 83 1.01 7.98 -15.20
N GLY A 84 2.09 7.69 -14.46
CA GLY A 84 2.26 8.09 -13.08
C GLY A 84 1.61 7.14 -12.07
N ALA A 85 0.97 7.69 -11.03
CA ALA A 85 0.34 6.93 -9.95
C ALA A 85 -1.19 7.14 -9.90
N GLY A 86 -1.91 6.25 -9.22
CA GLY A 86 -3.34 6.35 -8.91
C GLY A 86 -3.66 5.55 -7.66
N TRP A 87 -4.65 5.97 -6.85
CA TRP A 87 -5.02 5.27 -5.63
C TRP A 87 -5.36 3.81 -5.89
N GLY A 88 -4.64 2.93 -5.23
CA GLY A 88 -4.82 1.50 -5.31
C GLY A 88 -5.75 0.93 -4.23
N LEU A 89 -5.97 -0.38 -4.27
CA LEU A 89 -6.64 -1.14 -3.23
C LEU A 89 -5.57 -1.86 -2.40
N GLY A 90 -5.32 -1.38 -1.19
CA GLY A 90 -4.29 -1.89 -0.29
C GLY A 90 -4.77 -1.92 1.16
N LEU A 91 -3.86 -1.71 2.08
CA LEU A 91 -4.12 -1.68 3.51
C LEU A 91 -4.79 -0.36 3.97
N HIS A 92 -4.63 0.70 3.19
CA HIS A 92 -5.13 2.04 3.50
C HIS A 92 -6.62 2.18 3.14
N PRO A 93 -7.37 3.07 3.81
CA PRO A 93 -8.74 3.38 3.44
C PRO A 93 -8.79 4.11 2.09
N MET A 94 -9.92 4.00 1.40
CA MET A 94 -10.16 4.77 0.18
C MET A 94 -9.92 6.26 0.41
N GLN A 95 -9.30 6.92 -0.56
CA GLN A 95 -8.99 8.34 -0.53
C GLN A 95 -9.91 9.10 -1.48
N PRO A 96 -10.41 10.30 -1.08
CA PRO A 96 -11.40 11.03 -1.87
C PRO A 96 -10.82 11.73 -3.10
N ASP A 97 -9.56 12.14 -3.04
CA ASP A 97 -8.94 13.01 -4.04
C ASP A 97 -7.81 12.30 -4.79
N GLY A 98 -7.75 12.49 -6.10
CA GLY A 98 -6.73 11.94 -6.98
C GLY A 98 -7.25 10.86 -7.93
N PRO A 99 -6.44 10.44 -8.92
CA PRO A 99 -6.81 9.38 -9.83
C PRO A 99 -6.90 8.03 -9.11
N THR A 100 -7.81 7.16 -9.54
CA THR A 100 -7.94 5.79 -9.05
C THR A 100 -7.27 4.84 -10.04
N LYS A 101 -6.50 3.88 -9.53
CA LYS A 101 -5.87 2.81 -10.32
C LYS A 101 -6.93 1.93 -10.97
N GLN A 102 -6.75 1.66 -12.27
CA GLN A 102 -7.57 0.75 -13.07
C GLN A 102 -6.68 -0.21 -13.87
N GLU A 103 -7.28 -1.31 -14.34
CA GLU A 103 -6.56 -2.24 -15.22
C GLU A 103 -6.16 -1.54 -16.52
N GLY A 104 -4.92 -1.76 -16.97
CA GLY A 104 -4.41 -1.23 -18.23
C GLY A 104 -4.16 0.28 -18.31
N ASP A 105 -4.41 1.06 -17.24
CA ASP A 105 -4.30 2.52 -17.21
C ASP A 105 -2.85 3.06 -17.27
N GLY A 106 -1.87 2.18 -17.09
CA GLY A 106 -0.46 2.55 -17.06
C GLY A 106 -0.01 3.28 -15.80
N ARG A 107 -0.83 3.31 -14.74
CA ARG A 107 -0.51 3.92 -13.44
C ARG A 107 -0.01 2.88 -12.45
N ALA A 108 0.95 3.25 -11.61
CA ALA A 108 1.33 2.47 -10.43
C ALA A 108 0.33 2.74 -9.29
N PRO A 109 -0.03 1.72 -8.47
CA PRO A 109 -0.92 1.95 -7.35
C PRO A 109 -0.25 2.80 -6.27
N ALA A 110 -0.91 3.89 -5.89
CA ALA A 110 -0.56 4.70 -4.73
C ALA A 110 -1.29 4.18 -3.48
N GLY A 111 -0.62 4.26 -2.33
CA GLY A 111 -1.16 3.81 -1.05
C GLY A 111 -0.16 3.03 -0.22
N VAL A 112 -0.69 2.22 0.70
CA VAL A 112 0.08 1.30 1.57
C VAL A 112 -0.33 -0.12 1.23
N PHE A 113 0.64 -0.99 0.96
CA PHE A 113 0.45 -2.36 0.53
C PHE A 113 1.34 -3.30 1.35
N ALA A 114 0.88 -4.51 1.63
CA ALA A 114 1.77 -5.54 2.13
C ALA A 114 2.79 -5.92 1.03
N ILE A 115 3.97 -6.36 1.44
CA ILE A 115 4.95 -6.98 0.56
C ILE A 115 4.69 -8.49 0.58
N GLY A 116 4.39 -9.04 -0.58
CA GLY A 116 4.11 -10.46 -0.77
C GLY A 116 5.37 -11.28 -1.03
N GLN A 117 5.18 -12.40 -1.75
CA GLN A 117 6.29 -13.29 -2.09
C GLN A 117 7.29 -12.64 -3.02
N ALA A 118 8.54 -13.04 -2.88
CA ALA A 118 9.59 -12.77 -3.86
C ALA A 118 9.55 -13.81 -4.98
N PHE A 119 10.06 -13.42 -6.15
CA PHE A 119 10.13 -14.29 -7.32
C PHE A 119 11.38 -14.00 -8.15
N GLY A 120 11.69 -14.91 -9.05
CA GLY A 120 12.79 -14.69 -9.99
C GLY A 120 13.05 -15.89 -10.91
N TYR A 121 14.06 -15.80 -11.77
CA TYR A 121 14.40 -16.86 -12.73
C TYR A 121 15.27 -17.95 -12.14
N ALA A 122 16.06 -17.64 -11.13
CA ALA A 122 16.86 -18.63 -10.42
C ALA A 122 15.98 -19.49 -9.48
N PRO A 123 16.34 -20.74 -9.20
CA PRO A 123 15.59 -21.58 -8.28
C PRO A 123 15.62 -21.07 -6.82
N HIS A 124 16.57 -20.21 -6.47
CA HIS A 124 16.75 -19.63 -5.15
C HIS A 124 17.25 -18.20 -5.24
N ALA A 125 16.95 -17.38 -4.23
CA ALA A 125 17.45 -16.04 -4.06
C ALA A 125 17.91 -15.79 -2.61
N ALA A 126 18.77 -14.80 -2.40
CA ALA A 126 19.17 -14.34 -1.07
C ALA A 126 18.05 -13.47 -0.48
N THR A 127 17.01 -14.09 0.07
CA THR A 127 15.88 -13.42 0.72
C THR A 127 15.29 -14.28 1.82
N ALA A 128 14.73 -13.66 2.86
CA ALA A 128 13.92 -14.31 3.87
C ALA A 128 12.42 -14.35 3.50
N LEU A 129 11.99 -13.55 2.49
CA LEU A 129 10.62 -13.63 1.99
C LEU A 129 10.34 -15.01 1.38
N PRO A 130 9.10 -15.52 1.42
CA PRO A 130 8.70 -16.65 0.59
C PRO A 130 9.14 -16.40 -0.84
N TYR A 131 9.81 -17.35 -1.45
CA TYR A 131 10.38 -17.19 -2.80
C TYR A 131 9.94 -18.31 -3.73
N THR A 132 9.56 -17.94 -4.95
CA THR A 132 9.26 -18.87 -6.03
C THR A 132 10.19 -18.63 -7.20
N GLY A 133 10.96 -19.66 -7.59
CA GLY A 133 11.67 -19.68 -8.86
C GLY A 133 10.65 -19.95 -9.96
N MET A 134 10.48 -18.97 -10.85
CA MET A 134 9.49 -19.03 -11.93
C MET A 134 9.95 -19.95 -13.05
N ASP A 135 9.03 -20.67 -13.66
CA ASP A 135 9.26 -21.47 -14.87
C ASP A 135 8.49 -20.96 -16.09
N ALA A 136 8.51 -21.70 -17.20
CA ALA A 136 7.87 -21.27 -18.45
C ALA A 136 6.34 -21.26 -18.37
N GLY A 137 5.77 -22.00 -17.44
CA GLY A 137 4.31 -22.10 -17.23
C GLY A 137 3.75 -21.04 -16.30
N ASP A 138 4.60 -20.20 -15.65
CA ASP A 138 4.17 -19.22 -14.69
C ASP A 138 3.69 -17.92 -15.35
N TYR A 139 2.45 -17.54 -15.04
CA TYR A 139 1.80 -16.33 -15.51
C TYR A 139 1.10 -15.61 -14.36
N CYS A 140 1.15 -14.28 -14.36
CA CYS A 140 0.21 -13.50 -13.57
C CYS A 140 -1.02 -13.18 -14.43
N ILE A 141 -2.22 -13.45 -13.91
CA ILE A 141 -3.45 -13.30 -14.68
C ILE A 141 -3.96 -11.86 -14.58
N ASP A 142 -3.86 -11.14 -15.70
CA ASP A 142 -4.31 -9.75 -15.87
C ASP A 142 -5.65 -9.65 -16.65
N VAL A 143 -6.33 -10.77 -16.87
CA VAL A 143 -7.65 -10.86 -17.49
C VAL A 143 -8.73 -10.62 -16.44
N SER A 144 -9.35 -9.45 -16.42
CA SER A 144 -10.28 -8.99 -15.38
C SER A 144 -11.51 -9.88 -15.17
N THR A 145 -11.89 -10.69 -16.17
CA THR A 145 -13.03 -11.62 -16.09
C THR A 145 -12.62 -13.02 -15.63
N SER A 146 -11.33 -13.28 -15.48
CA SER A 146 -10.83 -14.58 -15.04
C SER A 146 -11.10 -14.79 -13.54
N PRO A 147 -11.52 -15.97 -13.10
CA PRO A 147 -11.60 -16.31 -11.68
C PRO A 147 -10.22 -16.34 -11.00
N LEU A 148 -9.14 -16.34 -11.78
CA LEU A 148 -7.76 -16.30 -11.31
C LEU A 148 -7.13 -14.90 -11.42
N TYR A 149 -7.93 -13.88 -11.74
CA TYR A 149 -7.47 -12.49 -11.86
C TYR A 149 -6.59 -12.06 -10.70
N ASN A 150 -5.50 -11.37 -11.00
CA ASN A 150 -4.50 -10.89 -10.05
C ASN A 150 -3.76 -12.01 -9.27
N ARG A 151 -3.62 -13.19 -9.85
CA ARG A 151 -2.89 -14.32 -9.25
C ARG A 151 -1.75 -14.76 -10.15
N ILE A 152 -0.63 -15.12 -9.57
CA ILE A 152 0.44 -15.86 -10.25
C ILE A 152 0.02 -17.33 -10.20
N VAL A 153 0.00 -17.98 -11.36
CA VAL A 153 -0.40 -19.38 -11.54
C VAL A 153 0.61 -20.11 -12.42
N ASP A 154 0.68 -21.43 -12.24
CA ASP A 154 1.45 -22.34 -13.07
C ASP A 154 0.50 -23.15 -13.98
N THR A 155 0.71 -23.12 -15.29
CA THR A 155 -0.09 -23.86 -16.27
C THR A 155 -0.08 -25.37 -16.03
N ALA A 156 0.97 -25.92 -15.41
CA ALA A 156 1.00 -27.33 -15.01
C ALA A 156 -0.06 -27.67 -13.95
N VAL A 157 -0.51 -26.66 -13.16
CA VAL A 157 -1.53 -26.83 -12.11
C VAL A 157 -2.92 -26.45 -12.62
N VAL A 158 -3.03 -25.30 -13.33
CA VAL A 158 -4.35 -24.75 -13.71
C VAL A 158 -4.74 -25.08 -15.17
N GLY A 159 -3.81 -25.57 -15.97
CA GLY A 159 -4.00 -25.84 -17.40
C GLY A 159 -3.80 -24.61 -18.30
N GLU A 160 -3.40 -24.83 -19.56
CA GLU A 160 -3.10 -23.75 -20.54
C GLU A 160 -4.29 -22.82 -20.80
N ALA A 161 -5.52 -23.32 -20.76
CA ALA A 161 -6.71 -22.51 -20.98
C ALA A 161 -6.90 -21.42 -19.89
N ALA A 162 -6.31 -21.58 -18.72
CA ALA A 162 -6.44 -20.64 -17.61
C ALA A 162 -5.67 -19.33 -17.84
N ILE A 163 -4.66 -19.35 -18.70
CA ILE A 163 -3.83 -18.18 -19.04
C ILE A 163 -4.27 -17.50 -20.35
N GLU A 164 -5.33 -17.96 -20.99
CA GLU A 164 -5.80 -17.39 -22.25
C GLU A 164 -6.12 -15.89 -22.09
N GLY A 165 -5.52 -15.08 -22.96
CA GLY A 165 -5.64 -13.61 -22.92
C GLY A 165 -4.73 -12.91 -21.92
N SER A 166 -4.02 -13.62 -21.03
CA SER A 166 -3.06 -12.99 -20.12
C SER A 166 -1.81 -12.51 -20.89
N THR A 167 -1.34 -11.31 -20.51
CA THR A 167 -0.19 -10.67 -21.16
C THR A 167 1.04 -10.62 -20.25
N GLU A 168 0.98 -11.23 -19.05
CA GLU A 168 2.00 -11.11 -18.02
C GLU A 168 2.72 -12.44 -17.68
N PRO A 169 3.55 -12.99 -18.62
CA PRO A 169 4.38 -14.14 -18.32
C PRO A 169 5.45 -13.79 -17.28
N MET A 170 5.63 -14.64 -16.28
CA MET A 170 6.62 -14.41 -15.23
C MET A 170 8.06 -14.71 -15.69
N ARG A 171 8.24 -15.62 -16.66
CA ARG A 171 9.52 -15.90 -17.35
C ARG A 171 9.65 -15.08 -18.63
N ARG A 172 9.83 -13.76 -18.45
CA ARG A 172 9.96 -12.83 -19.58
C ARG A 172 11.20 -13.08 -20.43
N ASP A 173 12.25 -13.67 -19.87
CA ASP A 173 13.44 -14.09 -20.62
C ASP A 173 13.10 -15.15 -21.68
N ILE A 174 12.12 -16.02 -21.43
CA ILE A 174 11.64 -17.03 -22.38
C ILE A 174 10.60 -16.43 -23.33
N HIS A 175 9.62 -15.69 -22.80
CA HIS A 175 8.43 -15.26 -23.55
C HIS A 175 8.55 -13.87 -24.19
N ALA A 176 9.55 -13.06 -23.80
CA ALA A 176 9.70 -11.67 -24.23
C ALA A 176 11.12 -11.31 -24.68
N GLY A 177 11.75 -12.18 -25.50
CA GLY A 177 13.01 -11.89 -26.18
C GLY A 177 14.23 -11.69 -25.26
N GLY A 178 14.33 -12.46 -24.19
CA GLY A 178 15.47 -12.38 -23.25
C GLY A 178 15.32 -11.30 -22.18
N ASP A 179 14.12 -10.77 -21.99
CA ASP A 179 13.83 -9.70 -21.04
C ASP A 179 14.15 -10.11 -19.59
N GLN A 180 15.05 -9.38 -18.93
CA GLN A 180 15.55 -9.66 -17.59
C GLN A 180 14.85 -8.92 -16.47
N ARG A 181 13.76 -8.20 -16.75
CA ARG A 181 13.09 -7.37 -15.75
C ARG A 181 12.56 -8.18 -14.56
N TYR A 182 12.07 -9.41 -14.79
CA TYR A 182 11.55 -10.30 -13.74
C TYR A 182 12.56 -11.33 -13.24
N ARG A 183 13.86 -11.13 -13.57
CA ARG A 183 14.91 -12.03 -13.06
C ARG A 183 14.96 -12.08 -11.53
N ILE A 184 14.44 -11.02 -10.86
CA ILE A 184 14.25 -10.94 -9.42
C ILE A 184 13.28 -9.81 -9.08
N GLY A 185 12.40 -10.03 -8.12
CA GLY A 185 11.41 -9.05 -7.68
C GLY A 185 10.55 -9.55 -6.52
N PHE A 186 9.57 -8.76 -6.13
CA PHE A 186 8.54 -9.14 -5.16
C PHE A 186 7.17 -8.61 -5.56
N VAL A 187 6.13 -9.26 -5.06
CA VAL A 187 4.74 -8.86 -5.26
C VAL A 187 4.41 -7.69 -4.34
N VAL A 188 3.82 -6.64 -4.88
CA VAL A 188 3.14 -5.57 -4.12
C VAL A 188 1.67 -5.96 -4.05
N GLU A 189 1.17 -6.25 -2.85
CA GLU A 189 -0.20 -6.78 -2.64
C GLU A 189 -1.27 -5.71 -2.89
N HIS A 190 -1.33 -5.26 -4.14
CA HIS A 190 -2.39 -4.42 -4.65
C HIS A 190 -3.59 -5.26 -5.05
N ASN A 191 -4.81 -4.80 -4.73
CA ASN A 191 -6.07 -5.47 -5.07
C ASN A 191 -6.12 -6.96 -4.64
N PRO A 192 -5.82 -7.28 -3.37
CA PRO A 192 -5.71 -8.66 -2.91
C PRO A 192 -7.04 -9.43 -2.97
N GLN A 193 -8.19 -8.72 -3.05
CA GLN A 193 -9.51 -9.32 -3.26
C GLN A 193 -9.82 -9.57 -4.72
N ALA A 194 -8.91 -9.30 -5.65
CA ALA A 194 -9.08 -9.47 -7.09
C ALA A 194 -10.36 -8.80 -7.63
N VAL A 195 -10.63 -7.57 -7.18
CA VAL A 195 -11.75 -6.78 -7.69
C VAL A 195 -11.55 -6.56 -9.19
N PRO A 196 -12.50 -6.99 -10.04
CA PRO A 196 -12.34 -6.90 -11.49
C PRO A 196 -12.04 -5.46 -11.96
N ALA A 197 -11.12 -5.33 -12.92
CA ALA A 197 -10.70 -4.07 -13.53
C ALA A 197 -10.06 -3.05 -12.58
N ALA A 198 -9.78 -3.38 -11.32
CA ALA A 198 -9.14 -2.47 -10.37
C ALA A 198 -7.60 -2.48 -10.45
N GLY A 199 -7.02 -3.23 -11.37
CA GLY A 199 -5.59 -3.40 -11.57
C GLY A 199 -5.07 -4.70 -10.99
N SER A 200 -4.10 -5.29 -11.66
CA SER A 200 -3.52 -6.59 -11.33
C SER A 200 -2.02 -6.62 -11.56
N CYS A 201 -1.37 -7.70 -11.08
CA CYS A 201 0.01 -8.04 -11.42
C CYS A 201 1.00 -6.90 -11.12
N ILE A 202 0.91 -6.34 -9.91
CA ILE A 202 1.77 -5.24 -9.48
C ILE A 202 2.99 -5.79 -8.75
N PHE A 203 4.16 -5.47 -9.31
CA PHE A 203 5.45 -5.95 -8.79
C PHE A 203 6.41 -4.80 -8.54
N ALA A 204 7.37 -5.03 -7.62
CA ALA A 204 8.64 -4.35 -7.61
C ALA A 204 9.66 -5.25 -8.30
N HIS A 205 10.38 -4.75 -9.31
CA HIS A 205 11.28 -5.55 -10.15
C HIS A 205 12.47 -4.77 -10.71
N VAL A 206 13.36 -5.42 -11.44
CA VAL A 206 14.49 -4.76 -12.09
C VAL A 206 13.99 -3.94 -13.28
N TRP A 207 14.46 -2.73 -13.44
CA TRP A 207 14.11 -1.88 -14.58
C TRP A 207 14.75 -2.32 -15.91
N LYS A 208 14.18 -1.90 -17.02
CA LYS A 208 14.83 -2.01 -18.32
C LYS A 208 15.97 -0.99 -18.44
N SER A 209 15.71 0.22 -17.97
CA SER A 209 16.67 1.33 -17.83
C SER A 209 16.11 2.36 -16.85
N PRO A 210 16.94 3.28 -16.33
CA PRO A 210 16.48 4.35 -15.45
C PRO A 210 15.56 5.38 -16.12
N THR A 211 15.37 5.29 -17.44
CA THR A 211 14.50 6.19 -18.22
C THR A 211 13.35 5.50 -18.90
N THR A 212 13.11 4.21 -18.62
CA THR A 212 12.01 3.45 -19.22
C THR A 212 10.95 3.16 -18.16
N PRO A 213 9.79 3.87 -18.18
CA PRO A 213 8.68 3.62 -17.26
C PRO A 213 8.08 2.23 -17.44
N THR A 214 7.25 1.81 -16.49
CA THR A 214 6.55 0.52 -16.49
C THR A 214 5.11 0.65 -16.99
N ALA A 215 4.38 -0.46 -16.99
CA ALA A 215 2.93 -0.47 -17.24
C ALA A 215 2.10 -0.21 -15.96
N GLY A 216 2.75 -0.21 -14.78
CA GLY A 216 2.08 -0.04 -13.48
C GLY A 216 2.94 -0.49 -12.30
N CYS A 217 3.95 -1.33 -12.53
CA CYS A 217 4.90 -1.79 -11.53
C CYS A 217 5.85 -0.66 -11.07
N THR A 218 6.63 -0.93 -10.02
CA THR A 218 7.76 -0.09 -9.61
C THR A 218 9.06 -0.81 -9.99
N ALA A 219 9.95 -0.14 -10.71
CA ALA A 219 11.19 -0.78 -11.16
C ALA A 219 12.43 0.04 -10.79
N MET A 220 13.53 -0.68 -10.54
CA MET A 220 14.77 -0.12 -10.00
C MET A 220 16.02 -0.85 -10.51
N ASP A 221 17.18 -0.32 -10.17
CA ASP A 221 18.45 -0.98 -10.41
C ASP A 221 18.50 -2.37 -9.75
N ALA A 222 19.17 -3.30 -10.42
CA ALA A 222 19.29 -4.67 -9.92
C ALA A 222 19.94 -4.77 -8.55
N ALA A 223 20.99 -3.98 -8.30
CA ALA A 223 21.67 -4.00 -7.01
C ALA A 223 20.80 -3.40 -5.89
N VAL A 224 19.88 -2.47 -6.23
CA VAL A 224 18.86 -1.97 -5.27
C VAL A 224 17.90 -3.09 -4.92
N MET A 225 17.35 -3.79 -5.91
CA MET A 225 16.44 -4.91 -5.71
C MET A 225 17.07 -6.04 -4.88
N GLU A 226 18.29 -6.42 -5.21
CA GLU A 226 19.03 -7.46 -4.47
C GLU A 226 19.23 -7.07 -2.99
N ARG A 227 19.59 -5.80 -2.70
CA ARG A 227 19.69 -5.32 -1.31
C ARG A 227 18.35 -5.31 -0.58
N LEU A 228 17.27 -4.90 -1.24
CA LEU A 228 15.93 -4.93 -0.66
C LEU A 228 15.54 -6.37 -0.27
N LEU A 229 15.69 -7.31 -1.17
CA LEU A 229 15.32 -8.71 -0.92
C LEU A 229 16.15 -9.36 0.18
N ALA A 230 17.44 -9.03 0.26
CA ALA A 230 18.32 -9.51 1.34
C ALA A 230 17.97 -8.91 2.71
N TRP A 231 17.36 -7.73 2.73
CA TRP A 231 17.01 -7.01 3.96
C TRP A 231 15.58 -7.28 4.43
N LEU A 232 14.60 -7.47 3.50
CA LEU A 232 13.20 -7.69 3.84
C LEU A 232 12.98 -8.99 4.60
N ARG A 233 12.19 -8.94 5.68
CA ARG A 233 11.88 -10.07 6.55
C ARG A 233 10.38 -10.19 6.77
N PRO A 234 9.78 -11.39 6.62
CA PRO A 234 8.34 -11.60 6.85
C PRO A 234 7.90 -11.28 8.27
N ASP A 235 8.74 -11.59 9.27
CA ASP A 235 8.46 -11.36 10.69
C ASP A 235 8.44 -9.87 11.10
N ALA A 236 8.87 -8.99 10.21
CA ALA A 236 8.80 -7.54 10.36
C ALA A 236 7.55 -6.93 9.71
N ASP A 237 6.61 -7.74 9.20
CA ASP A 237 5.41 -7.30 8.49
C ASP A 237 5.69 -6.16 7.49
N PRO A 238 6.60 -6.38 6.51
CA PRO A 238 7.09 -5.32 5.66
C PRO A 238 5.99 -4.73 4.78
N VAL A 239 5.99 -3.40 4.64
CA VAL A 239 5.04 -2.69 3.79
C VAL A 239 5.72 -1.88 2.68
N PHE A 240 5.04 -1.79 1.56
CA PHE A 240 5.39 -0.94 0.42
C PHE A 240 4.45 0.26 0.40
N VAL A 241 5.00 1.46 0.30
CA VAL A 241 4.25 2.72 0.22
C VAL A 241 4.67 3.47 -1.04
N LEU A 242 3.71 3.86 -1.86
CA LEU A 242 3.94 4.77 -2.99
C LEU A 242 3.00 5.95 -2.87
N LEU A 243 3.53 7.17 -2.84
CA LEU A 243 2.74 8.39 -2.74
C LEU A 243 3.35 9.52 -3.55
N PRO A 244 2.52 10.35 -4.22
CA PRO A 244 2.96 11.67 -4.64
C PRO A 244 3.38 12.52 -3.44
N GLN A 245 4.35 13.42 -3.64
CA GLN A 245 4.96 14.20 -2.55
C GLN A 245 3.93 14.99 -1.74
N ALA A 246 2.93 15.57 -2.37
CA ALA A 246 1.88 16.31 -1.67
C ALA A 246 1.07 15.41 -0.74
N GLN A 247 0.68 14.21 -1.20
CA GLN A 247 -0.06 13.22 -0.41
C GLN A 247 0.81 12.65 0.72
N TYR A 248 2.09 12.39 0.44
CA TYR A 248 3.03 11.97 1.49
C TYR A 248 3.11 13.00 2.63
N LEU A 249 3.28 14.28 2.32
CA LEU A 249 3.33 15.34 3.34
C LEU A 249 2.03 15.45 4.15
N GLN A 250 0.88 15.29 3.49
CA GLN A 250 -0.44 15.32 4.12
C GLN A 250 -0.68 14.11 5.02
N LEU A 251 -0.31 12.92 4.54
CA LEU A 251 -0.68 11.64 5.18
C LEU A 251 0.38 11.08 6.12
N ARG A 252 1.64 11.55 6.08
CA ARG A 252 2.72 10.98 6.89
C ARG A 252 2.41 10.98 8.39
N GLY A 253 1.82 12.04 8.93
CA GLY A 253 1.40 12.10 10.33
C GLY A 253 0.23 11.16 10.62
N PRO A 254 -0.94 11.31 9.96
CA PRO A 254 -2.09 10.44 10.16
C PRO A 254 -1.79 8.95 9.94
N TRP A 255 -0.91 8.60 9.00
CA TRP A 255 -0.56 7.23 8.66
C TRP A 255 0.68 6.71 9.39
N ALA A 256 1.27 7.49 10.28
CA ALA A 256 2.49 7.16 11.02
C ALA A 256 3.65 6.71 10.11
N LEU A 257 3.76 7.33 8.93
CA LEU A 257 4.85 7.10 7.99
C LEU A 257 6.13 7.81 8.46
N PRO A 258 7.32 7.41 7.97
CA PRO A 258 8.57 8.10 8.28
C PRO A 258 8.47 9.60 8.02
N GLY A 259 9.10 10.42 8.86
CA GLY A 259 9.34 11.83 8.56
C GLY A 259 10.37 11.98 7.44
N ASP A 260 10.50 13.20 6.89
CA ASP A 260 11.68 13.50 6.10
C ASP A 260 12.88 13.33 7.05
N ALA A 261 13.93 12.62 6.62
CA ALA A 261 15.16 12.60 7.37
C ALA A 261 15.54 14.06 7.63
N ALA A 262 15.48 14.49 8.89
CA ALA A 262 15.98 15.80 9.27
C ALA A 262 17.39 15.85 8.71
N GLY A 263 17.64 16.78 7.78
CA GLY A 263 18.93 16.94 7.18
C GLY A 263 19.97 16.87 8.28
N ALA A 264 20.90 15.94 8.17
CA ALA A 264 22.12 15.97 8.92
C ALA A 264 22.80 17.29 8.52
N THR A 265 22.46 18.36 9.23
CA THR A 265 23.26 19.57 9.24
C THR A 265 24.60 19.14 9.78
N HIS A 266 25.57 18.95 8.89
CA HIS A 266 26.95 19.05 9.23
C HIS A 266 27.11 20.41 9.93
N ALA A 267 27.08 20.39 11.26
CA ALA A 267 27.67 21.46 12.05
C ALA A 267 29.18 21.38 11.77
N ASP A 268 29.59 22.19 10.81
CA ASP A 268 30.98 22.57 10.63
C ASP A 268 31.39 23.32 11.90
N SER A 269 32.01 22.61 12.83
CA SER A 269 32.63 23.21 14.01
C SER A 269 34.07 23.58 13.63
N ARG A 270 34.27 24.85 13.56
CA ARG A 270 35.56 25.55 13.49
C ARG A 270 36.58 25.08 14.52
#